data_a87ec79ed9df94237c0feedd52351d2c
#
_entry.id   a87ec79ed9df94237c0feedd52351d2c
#
_cell.length_a   1.000
_cell.length_b   1.000
_cell.length_c   1.000
_cell.angle_alpha   90.00
_cell.angle_beta   90.00
_cell.angle_gamma   90.00
#
_symmetry.space_group_name_H-M   'P 1'
#
loop_
_entity.id
_entity.type
_entity.pdbx_description
1 polymer ?
#
loop_
_entity_poly.entity_id
_entity_poly.type
_entity_poly.pdbx_seq_one_letter_code
_entity_poly.pdbx_strand_id
1 'polypeptide(L)'
;MSDATFTLVVKRDCPTCTMLVPVYEQLEASQPIKILTQDDPTFPLPSAIDDRSLEQSFHLDIETVPTLIKYADGSESGRIVGWHREEWETFTGVSDLGPGLMPAKPGCGALNVMPGMAERLQVRFGDSGMIAREIDVNELTDPVEMAFERGWSDGLPVVPPTPERVWRMLQGTSRKPDEIVGI
;
A
#
# COMPACT_ATOMS: atom_id res chain seq x y z
N MET A 1 -31.35 -4.73 7.46
CA MET A 1 -30.25 -4.05 8.17
C MET A 1 -29.02 -4.36 7.34
N SER A 2 -28.41 -3.34 6.72
CA SER A 2 -27.22 -3.53 5.91
C SER A 2 -26.07 -3.94 6.86
N ASP A 3 -25.54 -5.17 6.70
CA ASP A 3 -24.41 -5.61 7.51
C ASP A 3 -23.17 -4.82 7.08
N ALA A 4 -22.80 -3.85 7.90
CA ALA A 4 -21.56 -3.12 7.68
C ALA A 4 -20.37 -4.07 7.85
N THR A 5 -19.43 -4.04 6.92
CA THR A 5 -18.16 -4.76 7.02
C THR A 5 -17.01 -3.79 7.18
N PHE A 6 -15.93 -4.26 7.78
CA PHE A 6 -14.78 -3.41 8.08
C PHE A 6 -13.50 -3.99 7.48
N THR A 7 -12.61 -3.10 7.03
CA THR A 7 -11.22 -3.43 6.69
C THR A 7 -10.30 -2.57 7.53
N LEU A 8 -9.38 -3.20 8.22
CA LEU A 8 -8.34 -2.56 9.02
C LEU A 8 -6.98 -2.80 8.36
N VAL A 9 -6.21 -1.74 8.16
CA VAL A 9 -4.84 -1.85 7.64
C VAL A 9 -3.85 -1.45 8.71
N VAL A 10 -2.87 -2.30 8.96
CA VAL A 10 -1.88 -2.14 10.03
C VAL A 10 -0.48 -2.54 9.57
N LYS A 11 0.52 -2.21 10.38
CA LYS A 11 1.88 -2.78 10.29
C LYS A 11 2.45 -2.99 11.69
N ARG A 12 3.30 -3.98 11.87
CA ARG A 12 3.99 -4.24 13.13
C ARG A 12 4.93 -3.10 13.51
N ASP A 13 5.67 -2.57 12.52
CA ASP A 13 6.56 -1.42 12.69
C ASP A 13 5.78 -0.10 12.78
N CYS A 14 4.80 -0.09 13.68
CA CYS A 14 4.00 1.10 14.03
C CYS A 14 3.62 1.01 15.51
N PRO A 15 4.17 1.87 16.38
CA PRO A 15 3.88 1.84 17.81
C PRO A 15 2.40 2.03 18.15
N THR A 16 1.63 2.69 17.30
CA THR A 16 0.18 2.82 17.47
C THR A 16 -0.51 1.51 17.13
N CYS A 17 -0.15 0.85 16.01
CA CYS A 17 -0.72 -0.45 15.67
C CYS A 17 -0.42 -1.52 16.72
N THR A 18 0.80 -1.56 17.24
CA THR A 18 1.19 -2.53 18.28
C THR A 18 0.44 -2.31 19.59
N MET A 19 0.22 -1.05 19.97
CA MET A 19 -0.56 -0.72 21.17
C MET A 19 -2.02 -1.18 21.08
N LEU A 20 -2.58 -1.19 19.86
CA LEU A 20 -4.00 -1.45 19.61
C LEU A 20 -4.35 -2.93 19.42
N VAL A 21 -3.41 -3.85 19.56
CA VAL A 21 -3.70 -5.31 19.43
C VAL A 21 -4.92 -5.75 20.25
N PRO A 22 -5.08 -5.36 21.53
CA PRO A 22 -6.28 -5.72 22.29
C PRO A 22 -7.58 -5.16 21.71
N VAL A 23 -7.53 -4.00 21.05
CA VAL A 23 -8.70 -3.40 20.37
C VAL A 23 -9.07 -4.22 19.13
N TYR A 24 -8.08 -4.71 18.39
CA TYR A 24 -8.31 -5.55 17.23
C TYR A 24 -8.96 -6.89 17.60
N GLU A 25 -8.53 -7.49 18.71
CA GLU A 25 -9.16 -8.69 19.29
C GLU A 25 -10.63 -8.43 19.66
N GLN A 26 -10.92 -7.29 20.30
CA GLN A 26 -12.29 -6.91 20.66
C GLN A 26 -13.17 -6.72 19.41
N LEU A 27 -12.65 -6.07 18.37
CA LEU A 27 -13.38 -5.86 17.13
C LEU A 27 -13.64 -7.16 16.39
N GLU A 28 -12.63 -8.04 16.26
CA GLU A 28 -12.78 -9.34 15.61
C GLU A 28 -13.81 -10.23 16.32
N ALA A 29 -13.85 -10.18 17.64
CA ALA A 29 -14.85 -10.92 18.44
C ALA A 29 -16.27 -10.34 18.31
N SER A 30 -16.41 -9.07 17.93
CA SER A 30 -17.68 -8.36 17.95
C SER A 30 -18.37 -8.31 16.58
N GLN A 31 -17.60 -8.33 15.49
CA GLN A 31 -18.14 -8.11 14.14
C GLN A 31 -17.17 -8.57 13.04
N PRO A 32 -17.67 -8.82 11.82
CA PRO A 32 -16.82 -9.18 10.69
C PRO A 32 -15.83 -8.05 10.36
N ILE A 33 -14.54 -8.32 10.50
CA ILE A 33 -13.45 -7.40 10.16
C ILE A 33 -12.38 -8.14 9.37
N LYS A 34 -11.92 -7.53 8.29
CA LYS A 34 -10.77 -7.97 7.52
C LYS A 34 -9.56 -7.18 7.98
N ILE A 35 -8.49 -7.85 8.38
CA ILE A 35 -7.26 -7.19 8.83
C ILE A 35 -6.15 -7.45 7.81
N LEU A 36 -5.57 -6.38 7.27
CA LEU A 36 -4.46 -6.41 6.33
C LEU A 36 -3.19 -5.97 7.06
N THR A 37 -2.10 -6.72 6.90
CA THR A 37 -0.81 -6.36 7.47
C THR A 37 0.23 -6.12 6.39
N GLN A 38 0.94 -4.97 6.48
CA GLN A 38 1.87 -4.52 5.45
C GLN A 38 3.29 -5.09 5.58
N ASP A 39 3.68 -5.59 6.75
CA ASP A 39 5.09 -5.95 7.03
C ASP A 39 5.29 -7.34 7.65
N ASP A 40 4.39 -7.79 8.50
CA ASP A 40 4.52 -9.05 9.21
C ASP A 40 3.22 -9.86 9.14
N PRO A 41 3.20 -11.00 8.42
CA PRO A 41 1.99 -11.81 8.24
C PRO A 41 1.51 -12.49 9.53
N THR A 42 2.30 -12.43 10.61
CA THR A 42 1.91 -12.95 11.94
C THR A 42 1.30 -11.87 12.84
N PHE A 43 1.23 -10.64 12.36
CA PHE A 43 0.73 -9.49 13.11
C PHE A 43 -0.56 -8.95 12.48
N PRO A 44 -1.51 -8.46 13.26
CA PRO A 44 -1.58 -8.43 14.73
C PRO A 44 -2.23 -9.70 15.31
N LEU A 45 -2.96 -10.45 14.50
CA LEU A 45 -3.73 -11.64 14.88
C LEU A 45 -3.50 -12.75 13.85
N PRO A 46 -3.76 -14.03 14.20
CA PRO A 46 -3.62 -15.15 13.26
C PRO A 46 -4.53 -15.07 12.02
N SER A 47 -5.61 -14.30 12.09
CA SER A 47 -6.56 -14.04 11.01
C SER A 47 -6.08 -12.97 10.02
N ALA A 48 -4.98 -12.27 10.32
CA ALA A 48 -4.48 -11.20 9.49
C ALA A 48 -4.07 -11.74 8.09
N ILE A 49 -4.43 -10.97 7.09
CA ILE A 49 -4.13 -11.26 5.68
C ILE A 49 -2.81 -10.56 5.32
N ASP A 50 -1.90 -11.31 4.74
CA ASP A 50 -0.62 -10.82 4.26
C ASP A 50 -0.79 -9.86 3.09
N ASP A 51 -0.48 -8.60 3.29
CA ASP A 51 -0.46 -7.56 2.26
C ASP A 51 0.94 -6.94 2.10
N ARG A 52 2.01 -7.73 2.29
CA ARG A 52 3.39 -7.26 2.08
C ARG A 52 3.68 -6.89 0.64
N SER A 53 2.89 -7.36 -0.31
CA SER A 53 2.89 -6.87 -1.69
C SER A 53 2.41 -5.43 -1.81
N LEU A 54 1.67 -4.94 -0.83
CA LEU A 54 0.98 -3.65 -0.76
C LEU A 54 -0.11 -3.46 -1.84
N GLU A 55 -0.56 -4.55 -2.48
CA GLU A 55 -1.55 -4.48 -3.55
C GLU A 55 -2.91 -3.99 -3.03
N GLN A 56 -3.39 -4.60 -1.94
CA GLN A 56 -4.66 -4.19 -1.34
C GLN A 56 -4.56 -2.78 -0.74
N SER A 57 -3.47 -2.50 -0.04
CA SER A 57 -3.20 -1.17 0.51
C SER A 57 -3.10 -0.10 -0.59
N PHE A 58 -2.55 -0.43 -1.76
CA PHE A 58 -2.50 0.48 -2.92
C PHE A 58 -3.91 0.80 -3.44
N HIS A 59 -4.73 -0.21 -3.69
CA HIS A 59 -6.09 -0.01 -4.19
C HIS A 59 -7.04 0.64 -3.16
N LEU A 60 -6.71 0.56 -1.87
CA LEU A 60 -7.42 1.23 -0.79
C LEU A 60 -6.89 2.64 -0.49
N ASP A 61 -5.87 3.08 -1.22
CA ASP A 61 -5.25 4.41 -1.06
C ASP A 61 -4.80 4.68 0.39
N ILE A 62 -4.02 3.73 0.94
CA ILE A 62 -3.57 3.80 2.33
C ILE A 62 -2.30 4.62 2.46
N GLU A 63 -2.38 5.75 3.15
CA GLU A 63 -1.24 6.62 3.44
C GLU A 63 -0.75 6.51 4.90
N THR A 64 -1.63 6.11 5.80
CA THR A 64 -1.36 6.03 7.24
C THR A 64 -1.89 4.71 7.81
N VAL A 65 -1.25 4.20 8.85
CA VAL A 65 -1.71 3.03 9.63
C VAL A 65 -1.71 3.36 11.14
N PRO A 66 -2.68 2.86 11.93
CA PRO A 66 -3.82 2.08 11.47
C PRO A 66 -4.83 2.93 10.70
N THR A 67 -5.45 2.35 9.69
CA THR A 67 -6.63 2.91 9.02
C THR A 67 -7.75 1.87 9.09
N LEU A 68 -8.90 2.28 9.59
CA LEU A 68 -10.12 1.47 9.65
C LEU A 68 -11.14 2.01 8.64
N ILE A 69 -11.56 1.17 7.71
CA ILE A 69 -12.50 1.49 6.62
C ILE A 69 -13.81 0.74 6.87
N LYS A 70 -14.91 1.44 6.74
CA LYS A 70 -16.27 0.89 6.85
C LYS A 70 -16.92 0.82 5.46
N TYR A 71 -17.52 -0.31 5.17
CA TYR A 71 -18.29 -0.51 3.95
C TYR A 71 -19.76 -0.68 4.27
N ALA A 72 -20.60 -0.11 3.42
CA ALA A 72 -22.04 -0.31 3.40
C ALA A 72 -22.46 -0.60 1.95
N ASP A 73 -23.27 -1.61 1.74
CA ASP A 73 -23.76 -2.01 0.41
C ASP A 73 -22.61 -2.22 -0.62
N GLY A 74 -21.48 -2.76 -0.14
CA GLY A 74 -20.31 -3.04 -0.97
C GLY A 74 -19.43 -1.83 -1.33
N SER A 75 -19.80 -0.63 -0.87
CA SER A 75 -19.03 0.60 -1.12
C SER A 75 -18.48 1.17 0.18
N GLU A 76 -17.31 1.83 0.10
CA GLU A 76 -16.76 2.54 1.26
C GLU A 76 -17.71 3.64 1.71
N SER A 77 -18.13 3.59 2.97
CA SER A 77 -19.00 4.60 3.58
C SER A 77 -18.26 5.56 4.49
N GLY A 78 -16.99 5.28 4.79
CA GLY A 78 -16.09 6.16 5.54
C GLY A 78 -14.84 5.44 6.01
N ARG A 79 -13.88 6.24 6.48
CA ARG A 79 -12.64 5.74 7.09
C ARG A 79 -12.18 6.64 8.23
N ILE A 80 -11.48 6.04 9.19
CA ILE A 80 -10.80 6.75 10.28
C ILE A 80 -9.34 6.32 10.31
N VAL A 81 -8.46 7.26 10.70
CA VAL A 81 -7.00 7.11 10.63
C VAL A 81 -6.38 7.36 12.01
N GLY A 82 -5.42 6.55 12.38
CA GLY A 82 -4.83 6.60 13.72
C GLY A 82 -5.79 6.04 14.78
N TRP A 83 -5.60 6.44 16.01
CA TRP A 83 -6.40 5.98 17.14
C TRP A 83 -7.02 7.15 17.86
N HIS A 84 -8.34 7.15 17.97
CA HIS A 84 -9.12 7.98 18.88
C HIS A 84 -10.30 7.15 19.38
N ARG A 85 -10.33 6.80 20.67
CA ARG A 85 -11.28 5.83 21.23
C ARG A 85 -12.73 6.16 20.89
N GLU A 86 -13.18 7.38 21.17
CA GLU A 86 -14.57 7.78 20.94
C GLU A 86 -14.97 7.72 19.46
N GLU A 87 -14.05 8.05 18.56
CA GLU A 87 -14.30 7.93 17.11
C GLU A 87 -14.41 6.46 16.70
N TRP A 88 -13.52 5.59 17.20
CA TRP A 88 -13.56 4.17 16.88
C TRP A 88 -14.83 3.51 17.45
N GLU A 89 -15.21 3.84 18.68
CA GLU A 89 -16.47 3.35 19.28
C GLU A 89 -17.70 3.80 18.48
N THR A 90 -17.77 5.07 18.12
CA THR A 90 -18.86 5.60 17.30
C THR A 90 -18.88 4.96 15.92
N PHE A 91 -17.73 4.81 15.29
CA PHE A 91 -17.59 4.30 13.94
C PHE A 91 -17.93 2.81 13.82
N THR A 92 -17.52 2.03 14.81
CA THR A 92 -17.74 0.58 14.85
C THR A 92 -19.05 0.18 15.54
N GLY A 93 -19.56 1.02 16.44
CA GLY A 93 -20.69 0.69 17.32
C GLY A 93 -20.31 -0.22 18.49
N VAL A 94 -19.02 -0.46 18.70
CA VAL A 94 -18.50 -1.28 19.83
C VAL A 94 -18.02 -0.33 20.90
N SER A 95 -18.55 -0.46 22.11
CA SER A 95 -18.20 0.35 23.29
C SER A 95 -17.07 -0.26 24.11
N ASP A 96 -16.43 0.54 24.93
CA ASP A 96 -15.34 0.15 25.84
C ASP A 96 -14.13 -0.47 25.11
N LEU A 97 -13.75 0.16 24.00
CA LEU A 97 -12.59 -0.27 23.23
C LEU A 97 -11.29 0.09 23.95
N GLY A 98 -10.43 -0.91 24.14
CA GLY A 98 -9.08 -0.76 24.71
C GLY A 98 -9.09 -0.11 26.09
N PRO A 99 -9.82 -0.63 27.10
CA PRO A 99 -9.79 -0.07 28.43
C PRO A 99 -8.35 -0.03 28.95
N GLY A 100 -7.95 1.11 29.52
CA GLY A 100 -6.58 1.32 30.01
C GLY A 100 -5.57 1.82 28.96
N LEU A 101 -5.90 1.81 27.68
CA LEU A 101 -5.06 2.43 26.66
C LEU A 101 -5.19 3.97 26.67
N MET A 102 -4.21 4.66 26.10
CA MET A 102 -4.32 6.09 25.81
C MET A 102 -5.57 6.37 24.98
N PRO A 103 -6.31 7.47 25.25
CA PRO A 103 -7.56 7.76 24.53
C PRO A 103 -7.33 8.11 23.05
N ALA A 104 -6.17 8.63 22.72
CA ALA A 104 -5.80 8.98 21.35
C ALA A 104 -4.31 8.81 21.10
N LYS A 105 -3.96 8.44 19.87
CA LYS A 105 -2.57 8.38 19.38
C LYS A 105 -2.57 8.49 17.85
N PRO A 106 -1.71 9.35 17.26
CA PRO A 106 -1.63 9.46 15.80
C PRO A 106 -1.15 8.15 15.17
N GLY A 107 -1.53 7.95 13.92
CA GLY A 107 -1.01 6.85 13.11
C GLY A 107 0.44 7.10 12.66
N CYS A 108 0.98 6.11 11.98
CA CYS A 108 2.30 6.14 11.34
C CYS A 108 2.13 6.13 9.83
N GLY A 109 3.10 6.65 9.07
CA GLY A 109 3.08 6.51 7.61
C GLY A 109 3.00 5.04 7.20
N ALA A 110 2.16 4.72 6.24
CA ALA A 110 2.05 3.40 5.65
C ALA A 110 3.29 3.08 4.79
N LEU A 111 3.52 1.81 4.46
CA LEU A 111 4.62 1.45 3.56
C LEU A 111 4.41 1.99 2.13
N ASN A 112 3.18 2.22 1.71
CA ASN A 112 2.82 2.81 0.42
C ASN A 112 3.46 4.19 0.17
N VAL A 113 3.64 4.99 1.24
CA VAL A 113 4.19 6.35 1.15
C VAL A 113 5.69 6.44 1.40
N MET A 114 6.37 5.30 1.53
CA MET A 114 7.82 5.27 1.63
C MET A 114 8.45 5.81 0.32
N PRO A 115 9.61 6.50 0.42
CA PRO A 115 10.26 7.05 -0.76
C PRO A 115 10.46 6.03 -1.89
N GLY A 116 9.98 6.36 -3.10
CA GLY A 116 10.05 5.50 -4.28
C GLY A 116 9.00 4.38 -4.34
N MET A 117 8.20 4.20 -3.28
CA MET A 117 7.19 3.15 -3.25
C MET A 117 5.97 3.52 -4.09
N ALA A 118 5.56 4.77 -4.09
CA ALA A 118 4.39 5.23 -4.86
C ALA A 118 4.54 4.92 -6.36
N GLU A 119 5.69 5.26 -6.95
CA GLU A 119 5.95 4.95 -8.37
C GLU A 119 5.99 3.45 -8.63
N ARG A 120 6.63 2.68 -7.74
CA ARG A 120 6.71 1.22 -7.84
C ARG A 120 5.33 0.56 -7.81
N LEU A 121 4.47 0.98 -6.90
CA LEU A 121 3.12 0.46 -6.78
C LEU A 121 2.24 0.88 -7.96
N GLN A 122 2.39 2.12 -8.43
CA GLN A 122 1.68 2.60 -9.61
C GLN A 122 2.05 1.82 -10.87
N VAL A 123 3.32 1.50 -11.05
CA VAL A 123 3.78 0.68 -12.18
C VAL A 123 3.27 -0.76 -12.07
N ARG A 124 3.26 -1.32 -10.86
CA ARG A 124 2.93 -2.73 -10.63
C ARG A 124 1.43 -3.00 -10.61
N PHE A 125 0.64 -2.12 -10.01
CA PHE A 125 -0.78 -2.35 -9.74
C PHE A 125 -1.70 -1.30 -10.35
N GLY A 126 -1.15 -0.15 -10.78
CA GLY A 126 -1.90 0.91 -11.45
C GLY A 126 -1.92 0.72 -12.98
N ASP A 127 -2.72 1.54 -13.63
CA ASP A 127 -2.69 1.66 -15.09
C ASP A 127 -1.55 2.59 -15.50
N SER A 128 -0.40 2.01 -15.83
CA SER A 128 0.78 2.76 -16.28
C SER A 128 0.72 3.11 -17.78
N GLY A 129 -0.16 2.45 -18.55
CA GLY A 129 -0.23 2.56 -19.99
C GLY A 129 1.02 2.06 -20.74
N MET A 130 2.00 1.51 -20.06
CA MET A 130 3.23 1.00 -20.66
C MET A 130 2.99 -0.37 -21.28
N ILE A 131 3.36 -0.52 -22.57
CA ILE A 131 3.22 -1.75 -23.35
C ILE A 131 4.56 -2.28 -23.85
N ALA A 132 5.67 -1.64 -23.47
CA ALA A 132 7.00 -2.05 -23.91
C ALA A 132 7.37 -3.43 -23.35
N ARG A 133 8.12 -4.20 -24.16
CA ARG A 133 8.67 -5.47 -23.70
C ARG A 133 9.64 -5.26 -22.54
N GLU A 134 9.42 -5.98 -21.46
CA GLU A 134 10.35 -6.04 -20.34
C GLU A 134 11.44 -7.10 -20.58
N ILE A 135 12.63 -6.83 -20.08
CA ILE A 135 13.76 -7.73 -20.14
C ILE A 135 14.26 -7.93 -18.72
N ASP A 136 14.10 -9.14 -18.21
CA ASP A 136 14.62 -9.51 -16.92
C ASP A 136 16.16 -9.49 -16.94
N VAL A 137 16.73 -8.77 -15.98
CA VAL A 137 18.17 -8.67 -15.77
C VAL A 137 18.51 -9.34 -14.44
N ASN A 138 19.44 -10.30 -14.47
CA ASN A 138 19.91 -10.94 -13.26
C ASN A 138 20.54 -9.91 -12.32
N GLU A 139 20.34 -10.06 -11.01
CA GLU A 139 20.87 -9.16 -9.98
C GLU A 139 22.39 -8.97 -10.05
N LEU A 140 23.13 -9.95 -10.57
CA LEU A 140 24.57 -9.90 -10.74
C LEU A 140 25.04 -9.27 -12.07
N THR A 141 24.10 -8.93 -12.95
CA THR A 141 24.42 -8.33 -14.26
C THR A 141 24.44 -6.82 -14.15
N ASP A 142 25.54 -6.21 -14.55
CA ASP A 142 25.60 -4.76 -14.69
C ASP A 142 24.72 -4.33 -15.89
N PRO A 143 23.67 -3.56 -15.67
CA PRO A 143 22.78 -3.16 -16.76
C PRO A 143 23.42 -2.19 -17.75
N VAL A 144 24.48 -1.50 -17.38
CA VAL A 144 25.25 -0.61 -18.29
C VAL A 144 26.11 -1.45 -19.24
N GLU A 145 26.84 -2.41 -18.72
CA GLU A 145 27.63 -3.39 -19.51
C GLU A 145 26.69 -4.16 -20.47
N MET A 146 25.58 -4.66 -19.96
CA MET A 146 24.59 -5.37 -20.79
C MET A 146 24.07 -4.49 -21.95
N ALA A 147 23.83 -3.21 -21.71
CA ALA A 147 23.38 -2.29 -22.77
C ALA A 147 24.45 -2.12 -23.87
N PHE A 148 25.71 -2.06 -23.47
CA PHE A 148 26.84 -2.01 -24.40
C PHE A 148 26.98 -3.32 -25.19
N GLU A 149 27.00 -4.47 -24.53
CA GLU A 149 27.12 -5.80 -25.16
C GLU A 149 25.97 -6.07 -26.17
N ARG A 150 24.79 -5.53 -25.93
CA ARG A 150 23.64 -5.65 -26.83
C ARG A 150 23.61 -4.60 -27.96
N GLY A 151 24.59 -3.72 -28.01
CA GLY A 151 24.67 -2.65 -29.00
C GLY A 151 23.61 -1.54 -28.82
N TRP A 152 23.08 -1.39 -27.60
CA TRP A 152 22.11 -0.33 -27.26
C TRP A 152 22.78 0.97 -26.81
N SER A 153 24.09 0.93 -26.62
CA SER A 153 24.94 2.06 -26.26
C SER A 153 26.21 2.01 -27.09
N ASP A 154 26.78 3.17 -27.38
CA ASP A 154 28.08 3.36 -28.04
C ASP A 154 29.26 3.26 -27.06
N GLY A 155 29.01 2.87 -25.81
CA GLY A 155 29.98 2.79 -24.72
C GLY A 155 29.86 3.93 -23.71
N LEU A 156 28.99 4.92 -23.97
CA LEU A 156 28.65 5.90 -22.95
C LEU A 156 27.69 5.28 -21.92
N PRO A 157 27.81 5.68 -20.64
CA PRO A 157 26.90 5.23 -19.60
C PRO A 157 25.44 5.55 -19.94
N VAL A 158 24.57 4.55 -19.85
CA VAL A 158 23.13 4.72 -20.02
C VAL A 158 22.42 4.60 -18.67
N VAL A 159 21.38 5.36 -18.47
CA VAL A 159 20.50 5.16 -17.33
C VAL A 159 19.55 4.00 -17.67
N PRO A 160 19.61 2.87 -16.96
CA PRO A 160 18.74 1.73 -17.25
C PRO A 160 17.27 2.16 -17.20
N PRO A 161 16.47 1.87 -18.25
CA PRO A 161 15.07 2.27 -18.32
C PRO A 161 14.19 1.30 -17.53
N THR A 162 14.32 1.33 -16.18
CA THR A 162 13.43 0.55 -15.34
C THR A 162 12.00 1.06 -15.48
N PRO A 163 10.97 0.22 -15.25
CA PRO A 163 9.58 0.63 -15.37
C PRO A 163 9.25 1.91 -14.59
N GLU A 164 9.75 2.06 -13.35
CA GLU A 164 9.53 3.26 -12.54
C GLU A 164 10.18 4.51 -13.13
N ARG A 165 11.37 4.38 -13.73
CA ARG A 165 12.05 5.49 -14.38
C ARG A 165 11.33 5.92 -15.65
N VAL A 166 10.87 4.96 -16.46
CA VAL A 166 10.09 5.22 -17.67
C VAL A 166 8.78 5.90 -17.28
N TRP A 167 8.05 5.36 -16.32
CA TRP A 167 6.81 5.95 -15.83
C TRP A 167 7.01 7.38 -15.34
N ARG A 168 8.05 7.63 -14.55
CA ARG A 168 8.39 8.99 -14.06
C ARG A 168 8.67 9.97 -15.21
N MET A 169 9.37 9.53 -16.26
CA MET A 169 9.60 10.36 -17.43
C MET A 169 8.31 10.66 -18.19
N LEU A 170 7.40 9.70 -18.29
CA LEU A 170 6.09 9.88 -18.92
C LEU A 170 5.22 10.91 -18.20
N GLN A 171 5.39 11.08 -16.89
CA GLN A 171 4.71 12.17 -16.15
C GLN A 171 5.16 13.58 -16.57
N GLY A 172 6.31 13.72 -17.20
CA GLY A 172 6.84 15.00 -17.72
C GLY A 172 6.36 15.35 -19.12
N THR A 173 5.48 14.56 -19.76
CA THR A 173 4.97 14.77 -21.10
C THR A 173 3.45 14.62 -21.17
N SER A 174 2.82 15.30 -22.11
CA SER A 174 1.41 15.11 -22.45
C SER A 174 1.17 14.03 -23.51
N ARG A 175 2.23 13.42 -24.03
CA ARG A 175 2.15 12.36 -25.04
C ARG A 175 1.72 11.04 -24.41
N LYS A 176 1.04 10.22 -25.21
CA LYS A 176 0.68 8.86 -24.78
C LYS A 176 1.90 7.94 -24.80
N PRO A 177 1.96 6.91 -23.92
CA PRO A 177 3.08 5.98 -23.87
C PRO A 177 3.35 5.22 -25.19
N ASP A 178 2.31 5.02 -26.00
CA ASP A 178 2.33 4.31 -27.29
C ASP A 178 2.47 5.24 -28.50
N GLU A 179 2.62 6.54 -28.28
CA GLU A 179 2.73 7.52 -29.35
C GLU A 179 4.07 7.40 -30.10
N ILE A 180 4.01 7.22 -31.42
CA ILE A 180 5.20 7.19 -32.27
C ILE A 180 5.74 8.63 -32.42
N VAL A 181 6.96 8.85 -31.92
CA VAL A 181 7.62 10.17 -31.93
C VAL A 181 8.62 10.37 -33.08
N GLY A 182 8.89 9.32 -33.84
CA GLY A 182 9.79 9.37 -35.01
C GLY A 182 9.79 8.05 -35.77
N ILE A 183 10.17 8.07 -36.99
CA ILE A 183 10.37 6.90 -37.88
C ILE A 183 11.82 6.91 -38.34
#